data_efe40fe8b0c0d9dce449df9e84e88fea
#
_entry.id   efe40fe8b0c0d9dce449df9e84e88fea
#
_cell.length_a   1.000
_cell.length_b   1.000
_cell.length_c   1.000
_cell.angle_alpha   90.00
_cell.angle_beta   90.00
_cell.angle_gamma   90.00
#
_symmetry.space_group_name_H-M   'P 1'
#
loop_
_entity.id
_entity.type
_entity.pdbx_description
1 polymer ?
#
loop_
_entity_poly.entity_id
_entity_poly.type
_entity_poly.pdbx_seq_one_letter_code
_entity_poly.pdbx_strand_id
1 'polypeptide(L)'
;MTDHEPPGFEVQLLGRTPYSSHDPTRLHSLGIALERQQGVHAIASDRRVDFDTWPGTVACTPPGVDVFSESATGGEYLVVRCTQAHWEQWLSEGASATQARRVVTPGQRSALQIAHQLRQLLLSTEPDTLAIEQAALCFMAGQCHAPTARVEALRPVYRPVLERMAAEFAQPLSIAQLARMVQRTPLQFLREFSQLLGMTPHAFLVEIRVQAARSMMRADTHSLAGIAHDCGFSHQSHMGAAFRKTLGLTPSQYLARIRHTGKQ
;
A
#
# COMPACT_ATOMS: atom_id res chain seq x y z
N MET A 1 -6.23 29.47 -21.52
CA MET A 1 -6.55 28.21 -20.82
C MET A 1 -6.15 27.10 -21.76
N THR A 2 -4.98 26.53 -21.57
CA THR A 2 -4.55 25.34 -22.30
C THR A 2 -5.16 24.17 -21.54
N ASP A 3 -6.23 23.57 -22.10
CA ASP A 3 -6.74 22.30 -21.68
C ASP A 3 -5.63 21.25 -21.87
N HIS A 4 -4.92 20.95 -20.80
CA HIS A 4 -4.03 19.80 -20.76
C HIS A 4 -4.94 18.58 -20.61
N GLU A 5 -5.17 17.89 -21.71
CA GLU A 5 -5.80 16.58 -21.66
C GLU A 5 -4.96 15.70 -20.68
N PRO A 6 -5.57 15.14 -19.62
CA PRO A 6 -4.80 14.34 -18.69
C PRO A 6 -4.15 13.17 -19.46
N PRO A 7 -2.93 12.76 -19.09
CA PRO A 7 -2.31 11.59 -19.71
C PRO A 7 -3.26 10.42 -19.63
N GLY A 8 -3.44 9.69 -20.71
CA GLY A 8 -4.42 8.60 -20.80
C GLY A 8 -4.25 7.50 -19.76
N PHE A 9 -3.07 7.47 -19.11
CA PHE A 9 -2.68 6.48 -18.11
C PHE A 9 -1.60 7.04 -17.18
N GLU A 10 -1.74 6.84 -15.89
CA GLU A 10 -0.82 7.33 -14.87
C GLU A 10 -0.63 6.28 -13.76
N VAL A 11 0.61 6.07 -13.32
CA VAL A 11 0.95 5.29 -12.13
C VAL A 11 1.71 6.17 -11.14
N GLN A 12 1.22 6.28 -9.92
CA GLN A 12 1.86 7.06 -8.87
C GLN A 12 2.08 6.23 -7.60
N LEU A 13 3.26 6.41 -7.02
CA LEU A 13 3.57 5.94 -5.67
C LEU A 13 3.56 7.15 -4.73
N LEU A 14 2.53 7.23 -3.90
CA LEU A 14 2.39 8.27 -2.89
C LEU A 14 3.13 7.82 -1.62
N GLY A 15 4.03 8.66 -1.14
CA GLY A 15 4.85 8.38 0.03
C GLY A 15 4.11 8.60 1.35
N ARG A 16 4.70 8.11 2.44
CA ARG A 16 4.19 8.34 3.79
C ARG A 16 4.46 9.78 4.23
N THR A 17 3.49 10.65 4.00
CA THR A 17 3.49 12.05 4.43
C THR A 17 2.07 12.46 4.84
N PRO A 18 1.88 13.39 5.80
CA PRO A 18 0.58 13.99 6.02
C PRO A 18 0.01 14.55 4.72
N TYR A 19 -1.28 14.41 4.52
CA TYR A 19 -1.95 14.94 3.34
C TYR A 19 -3.38 15.39 3.65
N SER A 20 -3.83 16.35 2.87
CA SER A 20 -5.24 16.70 2.71
C SER A 20 -5.47 16.89 1.22
N SER A 21 -6.33 16.07 0.64
CA SER A 21 -6.54 16.01 -0.80
C SER A 21 -8.02 15.96 -1.12
N HIS A 22 -8.39 16.71 -2.16
CA HIS A 22 -9.70 16.67 -2.77
C HIS A 22 -9.53 16.27 -4.25
N ASP A 23 -10.02 15.10 -4.62
CA ASP A 23 -9.94 14.56 -5.97
C ASP A 23 -11.35 14.48 -6.57
N PRO A 24 -11.71 15.39 -7.50
CA PRO A 24 -13.01 15.36 -8.18
C PRO A 24 -13.14 14.25 -9.23
N THR A 25 -12.32 13.27 -9.18
CA THR A 25 -12.16 12.06 -9.99
C THR A 25 -12.74 12.13 -11.39
N ARG A 26 -11.95 12.63 -12.33
CA ARG A 26 -12.27 12.62 -13.77
C ARG A 26 -11.83 11.32 -14.47
N LEU A 27 -11.00 10.55 -13.80
CA LEU A 27 -10.37 9.31 -14.27
C LEU A 27 -10.88 8.12 -13.45
N HIS A 28 -10.84 6.93 -14.03
CA HIS A 28 -10.89 5.71 -13.23
C HIS A 28 -9.64 5.66 -12.35
N SER A 29 -9.83 5.41 -11.07
CA SER A 29 -8.73 5.33 -10.10
C SER A 29 -8.80 3.98 -9.41
N LEU A 30 -7.71 3.21 -9.52
CA LEU A 30 -7.50 1.99 -8.78
C LEU A 30 -6.30 2.16 -7.87
N GLY A 31 -6.51 2.10 -6.57
CA GLY A 31 -5.45 2.30 -5.59
C GLY A 31 -5.34 1.17 -4.59
N ILE A 32 -4.14 0.97 -4.04
CA ILE A 32 -3.87 -0.02 -3.00
C ILE A 32 -3.01 0.57 -1.90
N ALA A 33 -3.41 0.34 -0.65
CA ALA A 33 -2.61 0.69 0.50
C ALA A 33 -1.45 -0.30 0.65
N LEU A 34 -0.23 0.20 0.69
CA LEU A 34 0.98 -0.57 1.02
C LEU A 34 1.31 -0.48 2.51
N GLU A 35 0.84 0.57 3.18
CA GLU A 35 0.90 0.78 4.62
C GLU A 35 -0.48 1.04 5.21
N ARG A 36 -0.62 0.88 6.54
CA ARG A 36 -1.84 1.30 7.24
C ARG A 36 -1.96 2.81 7.20
N GLN A 37 -3.14 3.30 6.87
CA GLN A 37 -3.50 4.72 6.88
C GLN A 37 -4.74 4.94 7.71
N GLN A 38 -4.72 6.00 8.52
CA GLN A 38 -5.86 6.43 9.32
C GLN A 38 -6.11 7.91 9.06
N GLY A 39 -7.37 8.30 9.07
CA GLY A 39 -7.75 9.68 8.80
C GLY A 39 -9.26 9.83 8.65
N VAL A 40 -9.65 10.87 7.95
CA VAL A 40 -11.05 11.15 7.61
C VAL A 40 -11.21 11.23 6.10
N HIS A 41 -12.34 10.74 5.60
CA HIS A 41 -12.71 10.90 4.21
C HIS A 41 -14.19 11.31 4.06
N ALA A 42 -14.50 11.95 2.94
CA ALA A 42 -15.86 12.16 2.46
C ALA A 42 -15.92 11.65 1.01
N ILE A 43 -16.88 10.78 0.70
CA ILE A 43 -16.98 10.11 -0.62
C ILE A 43 -18.37 10.35 -1.16
N ALA A 44 -18.45 11.04 -2.30
CA ALA A 44 -19.71 11.45 -2.95
C ALA A 44 -20.67 12.17 -1.97
N SER A 45 -20.15 12.84 -0.97
CA SER A 45 -20.91 13.57 0.05
C SER A 45 -19.98 14.48 0.86
N ASP A 46 -20.54 15.47 1.55
CA ASP A 46 -19.79 16.35 2.47
C ASP A 46 -19.57 15.74 3.88
N ARG A 47 -20.14 14.56 4.11
CA ARG A 47 -20.04 13.88 5.41
C ARG A 47 -18.67 13.26 5.58
N ARG A 48 -17.89 13.79 6.52
CA ARG A 48 -16.61 13.22 6.93
C ARG A 48 -16.81 12.00 7.82
N VAL A 49 -16.11 10.91 7.50
CA VAL A 49 -16.14 9.64 8.22
C VAL A 49 -14.70 9.17 8.45
N ASP A 50 -14.42 8.68 9.66
CA ASP A 50 -13.12 8.10 9.97
C ASP A 50 -12.86 6.87 9.13
N PHE A 51 -11.63 6.73 8.66
CA PHE A 51 -11.18 5.51 7.99
C PHE A 51 -9.94 4.91 8.65
N ASP A 52 -9.84 3.60 8.55
CA ASP A 52 -8.68 2.81 8.92
C ASP A 52 -8.41 1.80 7.80
N THR A 53 -7.57 2.20 6.86
CA THR A 53 -7.22 1.41 5.69
C THR A 53 -5.97 0.59 5.98
N TRP A 54 -6.06 -0.72 5.76
CA TRP A 54 -5.00 -1.67 6.03
C TRP A 54 -4.23 -2.01 4.76
N PRO A 55 -2.94 -2.45 4.88
CA PRO A 55 -2.16 -2.91 3.73
C PRO A 55 -2.90 -3.97 2.93
N GLY A 56 -2.78 -3.88 1.61
CA GLY A 56 -3.48 -4.77 0.69
C GLY A 56 -4.95 -4.41 0.45
N THR A 57 -5.48 -3.36 1.06
CA THR A 57 -6.82 -2.87 0.74
C THR A 57 -6.81 -2.14 -0.59
N VAL A 58 -7.59 -2.64 -1.54
CA VAL A 58 -7.76 -2.04 -2.87
C VAL A 58 -9.02 -1.19 -2.89
N ALA A 59 -8.92 0.00 -3.47
CA ALA A 59 -10.06 0.89 -3.72
C ALA A 59 -10.18 1.18 -5.22
N CYS A 60 -11.33 0.86 -5.80
CA CYS A 60 -11.69 1.21 -7.17
C CYS A 60 -12.70 2.36 -7.13
N THR A 61 -12.36 3.49 -7.73
CA THR A 61 -13.18 4.69 -7.77
C THR A 61 -13.45 5.04 -9.23
N PRO A 62 -14.73 5.00 -9.68
CA PRO A 62 -15.09 5.39 -11.05
C PRO A 62 -15.06 6.91 -11.22
N PRO A 63 -15.04 7.42 -12.48
CA PRO A 63 -15.20 8.83 -12.76
C PRO A 63 -16.51 9.38 -12.19
N GLY A 64 -16.50 10.65 -11.77
CA GLY A 64 -17.66 11.34 -11.22
C GLY A 64 -17.92 11.11 -9.73
N VAL A 65 -17.10 10.29 -9.06
CA VAL A 65 -17.15 10.13 -7.60
C VAL A 65 -16.18 11.12 -6.96
N ASP A 66 -16.72 12.09 -6.27
CA ASP A 66 -15.93 13.07 -5.51
C ASP A 66 -15.33 12.44 -4.24
N VAL A 67 -14.03 12.61 -4.04
CA VAL A 67 -13.31 12.03 -2.91
C VAL A 67 -12.48 13.09 -2.21
N PHE A 68 -12.88 13.43 -1.00
CA PHE A 68 -12.03 14.11 -0.04
C PHE A 68 -11.36 13.09 0.88
N SER A 69 -10.08 13.25 1.16
CA SER A 69 -9.34 12.40 2.10
C SER A 69 -8.22 13.18 2.79
N GLU A 70 -8.10 13.00 4.09
CA GLU A 70 -7.11 13.66 4.94
C GLU A 70 -6.52 12.68 5.95
N SER A 71 -5.21 12.72 6.13
CA SER A 71 -4.50 11.92 7.13
C SER A 71 -3.34 12.71 7.72
N ALA A 72 -3.23 12.73 9.05
CA ALA A 72 -2.13 13.38 9.76
C ALA A 72 -0.80 12.61 9.67
N THR A 73 -0.84 11.31 9.38
CA THR A 73 0.35 10.46 9.29
C THR A 73 0.65 10.01 7.86
N GLY A 74 -0.38 9.96 7.02
CA GLY A 74 -0.31 9.32 5.71
C GLY A 74 -0.02 7.83 5.79
N GLY A 75 0.48 7.29 4.69
CA GLY A 75 0.93 5.91 4.50
C GLY A 75 1.27 5.70 3.03
N GLU A 76 2.16 4.77 2.74
CA GLU A 76 2.52 4.50 1.35
C GLU A 76 1.33 3.92 0.59
N TYR A 77 1.02 4.49 -0.56
CA TYR A 77 -0.14 4.16 -1.37
C TYR A 77 0.23 4.15 -2.85
N LEU A 78 -0.14 3.11 -3.56
CA LEU A 78 0.02 3.02 -5.01
C LEU A 78 -1.33 3.31 -5.67
N VAL A 79 -1.33 4.16 -6.69
CA VAL A 79 -2.53 4.46 -7.48
C VAL A 79 -2.23 4.37 -8.97
N VAL A 80 -3.15 3.74 -9.70
CA VAL A 80 -3.21 3.71 -11.16
C VAL A 80 -4.46 4.45 -11.58
N ARG A 81 -4.30 5.42 -12.49
CA ARG A 81 -5.41 6.19 -13.06
C ARG A 81 -5.43 6.04 -14.56
N CYS A 82 -6.62 5.98 -15.16
CA CYS A 82 -6.78 5.96 -16.62
C CYS A 82 -8.08 6.62 -17.06
N THR A 83 -8.13 7.04 -18.33
CA THR A 83 -9.34 7.55 -18.96
C THR A 83 -10.38 6.42 -19.15
N GLN A 84 -11.63 6.80 -19.37
CA GLN A 84 -12.71 5.87 -19.71
C GLN A 84 -12.36 5.01 -20.95
N ALA A 85 -11.75 5.61 -21.96
CA ALA A 85 -11.38 4.92 -23.19
C ALA A 85 -10.34 3.80 -22.93
N HIS A 86 -9.30 4.08 -22.11
CA HIS A 86 -8.32 3.06 -21.73
C HIS A 86 -8.95 1.98 -20.84
N TRP A 87 -9.83 2.38 -19.92
CA TRP A 87 -10.56 1.43 -19.07
C TRP A 87 -11.36 0.42 -19.90
N GLU A 88 -12.13 0.89 -20.87
CA GLU A 88 -12.92 0.06 -21.77
C GLU A 88 -12.04 -0.83 -22.67
N GLN A 89 -10.96 -0.27 -23.22
CA GLN A 89 -10.04 -1.01 -24.06
C GLN A 89 -9.34 -2.15 -23.31
N TRP A 90 -8.96 -1.92 -22.06
CA TRP A 90 -8.15 -2.88 -21.28
C TRP A 90 -8.98 -3.93 -20.54
N LEU A 91 -10.24 -3.62 -20.21
CA LEU A 91 -11.08 -4.49 -19.40
C LEU A 91 -12.27 -5.07 -20.18
N SER A 92 -12.32 -4.86 -21.51
CA SER A 92 -13.44 -5.26 -22.38
C SER A 92 -13.75 -6.77 -22.40
N GLU A 93 -12.90 -7.63 -21.87
CA GLU A 93 -13.12 -9.08 -21.86
C GLU A 93 -13.63 -9.63 -20.50
N GLY A 94 -14.09 -8.82 -19.56
CA GLY A 94 -14.56 -9.36 -18.28
C GLY A 94 -15.08 -8.37 -17.24
N ALA A 95 -15.01 -7.09 -17.51
CA ALA A 95 -15.55 -6.09 -16.59
C ALA A 95 -17.06 -5.96 -16.78
N SER A 96 -17.81 -6.53 -15.86
CA SER A 96 -19.21 -6.18 -15.69
C SER A 96 -19.35 -4.65 -15.58
N ALA A 97 -20.38 -4.14 -16.27
CA ALA A 97 -20.78 -2.76 -16.41
C ALA A 97 -20.25 -1.77 -15.35
N THR A 98 -19.82 -0.62 -15.83
CA THR A 98 -19.48 0.62 -15.11
C THR A 98 -19.99 0.64 -13.68
N GLN A 99 -19.12 0.35 -12.71
CA GLN A 99 -19.49 0.47 -11.30
C GLN A 99 -19.75 1.96 -11.04
N ALA A 100 -21.00 2.34 -10.81
CA ALA A 100 -21.38 3.72 -10.50
C ALA A 100 -20.94 4.15 -9.08
N ARG A 101 -20.25 3.28 -8.32
CA ARG A 101 -19.91 3.50 -6.92
C ARG A 101 -18.48 3.07 -6.64
N ARG A 102 -17.83 3.78 -5.72
CA ARG A 102 -16.54 3.35 -5.18
C ARG A 102 -16.69 1.99 -4.47
N VAL A 103 -15.79 1.07 -4.80
CA VAL A 103 -15.70 -0.25 -4.15
C VAL A 103 -14.37 -0.37 -3.44
N VAL A 104 -14.41 -0.86 -2.19
CA VAL A 104 -13.21 -1.11 -1.39
C VAL A 104 -13.16 -2.60 -1.07
N THR A 105 -12.05 -3.23 -1.44
CA THR A 105 -11.85 -4.68 -1.27
C THR A 105 -10.64 -4.93 -0.39
N PRO A 106 -10.75 -5.67 0.72
CA PRO A 106 -9.60 -6.06 1.51
C PRO A 106 -8.69 -7.00 0.72
N GLY A 107 -7.42 -6.96 1.05
CA GLY A 107 -6.26 -7.44 0.35
C GLY A 107 -6.34 -8.75 -0.39
N GLN A 108 -6.25 -8.63 -1.67
CA GLN A 108 -5.96 -9.77 -2.54
C GLN A 108 -4.44 -9.94 -2.65
N ARG A 109 -3.97 -11.16 -2.44
CA ARG A 109 -2.53 -11.48 -2.45
C ARG A 109 -1.87 -11.12 -3.79
N SER A 110 -2.55 -11.40 -4.90
CA SER A 110 -2.08 -11.06 -6.25
C SER A 110 -1.92 -9.56 -6.46
N ALA A 111 -2.91 -8.77 -6.04
CA ALA A 111 -2.87 -7.31 -6.10
C ALA A 111 -1.67 -6.74 -5.35
N LEU A 112 -1.45 -7.22 -4.13
CA LEU A 112 -0.35 -6.76 -3.30
C LEU A 112 1.02 -7.14 -3.89
N GLN A 113 1.14 -8.33 -4.49
CA GLN A 113 2.37 -8.75 -5.16
C GLN A 113 2.69 -7.84 -6.35
N ILE A 114 1.69 -7.55 -7.19
CA ILE A 114 1.86 -6.65 -8.35
C ILE A 114 2.16 -5.22 -7.87
N ALA A 115 1.50 -4.75 -6.83
CA ALA A 115 1.76 -3.43 -6.26
C ALA A 115 3.18 -3.30 -5.70
N HIS A 116 3.72 -4.35 -5.07
CA HIS A 116 5.13 -4.38 -4.65
C HIS A 116 6.09 -4.37 -5.85
N GLN A 117 5.74 -5.08 -6.93
CA GLN A 117 6.53 -5.04 -8.17
C GLN A 117 6.51 -3.63 -8.79
N LEU A 118 5.34 -2.99 -8.89
CA LEU A 118 5.21 -1.61 -9.36
C LEU A 118 6.01 -0.64 -8.49
N ARG A 119 5.95 -0.79 -7.16
CA ARG A 119 6.77 0.01 -6.23
C ARG A 119 8.26 -0.12 -6.55
N GLN A 120 8.76 -1.33 -6.77
CA GLN A 120 10.16 -1.56 -7.12
C GLN A 120 10.54 -0.89 -8.45
N LEU A 121 9.71 -1.04 -9.48
CA LEU A 121 9.93 -0.42 -10.79
C LEU A 121 9.94 1.12 -10.70
N LEU A 122 9.00 1.72 -9.97
CA LEU A 122 8.93 3.18 -9.76
C LEU A 122 10.09 3.72 -8.92
N LEU A 123 10.64 2.90 -8.03
CA LEU A 123 11.80 3.24 -7.21
C LEU A 123 13.13 2.89 -7.91
N SER A 124 13.12 2.30 -9.10
CA SER A 124 14.35 2.04 -9.86
C SER A 124 15.04 3.33 -10.28
N THR A 125 16.35 3.29 -10.41
CA THR A 125 17.16 4.40 -11.00
C THR A 125 16.93 4.54 -12.50
N GLU A 126 16.58 3.45 -13.16
CA GLU A 126 16.25 3.37 -14.58
C GLU A 126 14.86 2.74 -14.71
N PRO A 127 13.79 3.54 -14.68
CA PRO A 127 12.44 3.02 -14.77
C PRO A 127 12.17 2.45 -16.17
N ASP A 128 11.80 1.17 -16.22
CA ASP A 128 11.36 0.52 -17.45
C ASP A 128 9.86 0.83 -17.66
N THR A 129 9.57 1.72 -18.59
CA THR A 129 8.19 2.16 -18.89
C THR A 129 7.29 1.00 -19.32
N LEU A 130 7.80 0.07 -20.13
CA LEU A 130 7.02 -1.10 -20.58
C LEU A 130 6.69 -2.03 -19.44
N ALA A 131 7.65 -2.28 -18.54
CA ALA A 131 7.42 -3.12 -17.38
C ALA A 131 6.42 -2.49 -16.40
N ILE A 132 6.47 -1.15 -16.23
CA ILE A 132 5.50 -0.40 -15.41
C ILE A 132 4.11 -0.51 -16.02
N GLU A 133 3.96 -0.28 -17.32
CA GLU A 133 2.68 -0.37 -18.02
C GLU A 133 2.10 -1.78 -17.92
N GLN A 134 2.90 -2.81 -18.22
CA GLN A 134 2.46 -4.21 -18.11
C GLN A 134 1.99 -4.56 -16.69
N ALA A 135 2.76 -4.19 -15.68
CA ALA A 135 2.40 -4.48 -14.29
C ALA A 135 1.14 -3.71 -13.85
N ALA A 136 0.97 -2.47 -14.32
CA ALA A 136 -0.23 -1.69 -14.04
C ALA A 136 -1.49 -2.28 -14.71
N LEU A 137 -1.39 -2.76 -15.95
CA LEU A 137 -2.46 -3.47 -16.64
C LEU A 137 -2.85 -4.76 -15.90
N CYS A 138 -1.85 -5.57 -15.47
CA CYS A 138 -2.09 -6.76 -14.65
C CYS A 138 -2.75 -6.41 -13.31
N PHE A 139 -2.36 -5.29 -12.68
CA PHE A 139 -2.97 -4.81 -11.45
C PHE A 139 -4.44 -4.47 -11.67
N MET A 140 -4.78 -3.73 -12.73
CA MET A 140 -6.15 -3.34 -13.03
C MET A 140 -7.04 -4.53 -13.38
N ALA A 141 -6.56 -5.46 -14.20
CA ALA A 141 -7.32 -6.64 -14.65
C ALA A 141 -7.71 -7.58 -13.49
N GLY A 142 -6.92 -7.64 -12.42
CA GLY A 142 -7.13 -8.57 -11.31
C GLY A 142 -8.11 -8.11 -10.22
N GLN A 143 -8.67 -6.88 -10.27
CA GLN A 143 -9.25 -6.25 -9.08
C GLN A 143 -10.78 -6.02 -9.08
N CYS A 144 -11.51 -6.58 -10.01
CA CYS A 144 -12.96 -6.31 -10.13
C CYS A 144 -13.85 -7.22 -9.24
N HIS A 145 -13.34 -7.76 -8.14
CA HIS A 145 -14.11 -8.69 -7.30
C HIS A 145 -14.47 -8.05 -5.94
N ALA A 146 -15.74 -8.18 -5.55
CA ALA A 146 -16.21 -7.72 -4.24
C ALA A 146 -15.65 -8.56 -3.08
N PRO A 147 -15.41 -7.98 -1.88
CA PRO A 147 -14.94 -8.70 -0.71
C PRO A 147 -15.97 -9.73 -0.23
N THR A 148 -15.48 -10.81 0.34
CA THR A 148 -16.37 -11.76 1.03
C THR A 148 -16.69 -11.21 2.42
N ALA A 149 -17.96 -11.31 2.84
CA ALA A 149 -18.43 -10.88 4.17
C ALA A 149 -17.60 -11.47 5.33
N ARG A 150 -17.03 -12.65 5.14
CA ARG A 150 -16.15 -13.32 6.11
C ARG A 150 -14.87 -12.52 6.39
N VAL A 151 -14.25 -11.93 5.38
CA VAL A 151 -13.00 -11.17 5.54
C VAL A 151 -13.26 -9.86 6.27
N GLU A 152 -14.38 -9.21 6.02
CA GLU A 152 -14.77 -7.99 6.72
C GLU A 152 -15.04 -8.25 8.21
N ALA A 153 -15.68 -9.38 8.56
CA ALA A 153 -15.94 -9.77 9.95
C ALA A 153 -14.64 -10.04 10.76
N LEU A 154 -13.53 -10.37 10.11
CA LEU A 154 -12.24 -10.58 10.78
C LEU A 154 -11.53 -9.27 11.15
N ARG A 155 -11.80 -8.16 10.48
CA ARG A 155 -11.08 -6.89 10.69
C ARG A 155 -11.07 -6.42 12.16
N PRO A 156 -12.20 -6.30 12.85
CA PRO A 156 -12.20 -5.84 14.25
C PRO A 156 -11.45 -6.80 15.18
N VAL A 157 -11.47 -8.11 14.89
CA VAL A 157 -10.78 -9.13 15.68
C VAL A 157 -9.26 -9.01 15.56
N TYR A 158 -8.75 -8.71 14.34
CA TYR A 158 -7.31 -8.64 14.07
C TYR A 158 -6.70 -7.26 14.28
N ARG A 159 -7.50 -6.22 14.47
CA ARG A 159 -7.02 -4.85 14.72
C ARG A 159 -6.01 -4.76 15.87
N PRO A 160 -6.26 -5.35 17.07
CA PRO A 160 -5.29 -5.31 18.16
C PRO A 160 -3.95 -6.00 17.82
N VAL A 161 -3.98 -7.05 16.98
CA VAL A 161 -2.78 -7.73 16.52
C VAL A 161 -1.93 -6.79 15.67
N LEU A 162 -2.55 -6.08 14.72
CA LEU A 162 -1.83 -5.14 13.85
C LEU A 162 -1.28 -3.95 14.65
N GLU A 163 -2.03 -3.46 15.63
CA GLU A 163 -1.58 -2.39 16.52
C GLU A 163 -0.37 -2.83 17.34
N ARG A 164 -0.39 -4.04 17.89
CA ARG A 164 0.74 -4.60 18.61
C ARG A 164 1.95 -4.78 17.70
N MET A 165 1.76 -5.35 16.50
CA MET A 165 2.86 -5.51 15.54
C MET A 165 3.48 -4.17 15.15
N ALA A 166 2.67 -3.12 15.02
CA ALA A 166 3.13 -1.77 14.71
C ALA A 166 3.82 -1.08 15.90
N ALA A 167 3.41 -1.36 17.13
CA ALA A 167 4.02 -0.79 18.33
C ALA A 167 5.32 -1.51 18.74
N GLU A 168 5.36 -2.83 18.56
CA GLU A 168 6.46 -3.68 19.04
C GLU A 168 7.31 -4.25 17.88
N PHE A 169 7.33 -3.60 16.70
CA PHE A 169 7.99 -4.15 15.50
C PHE A 169 9.48 -4.44 15.68
N ALA A 170 10.17 -3.68 16.54
CA ALA A 170 11.59 -3.89 16.83
C ALA A 170 11.84 -5.11 17.72
N GLN A 171 10.82 -5.58 18.45
CA GLN A 171 10.94 -6.70 19.39
C GLN A 171 10.70 -8.05 18.69
N PRO A 172 11.18 -9.16 19.29
CA PRO A 172 10.84 -10.49 18.82
C PRO A 172 9.36 -10.80 19.09
N LEU A 173 8.59 -11.00 18.04
CA LEU A 173 7.18 -11.40 18.10
C LEU A 173 7.04 -12.85 17.64
N SER A 174 6.27 -13.67 18.38
CA SER A 174 6.00 -15.05 18.01
C SER A 174 4.58 -15.24 17.48
N ILE A 175 4.41 -16.14 16.53
CA ILE A 175 3.09 -16.52 15.99
C ILE A 175 2.16 -16.99 17.09
N ALA A 176 2.68 -17.76 18.08
CA ALA A 176 1.88 -18.26 19.19
C ALA A 176 1.33 -17.14 20.10
N GLN A 177 2.12 -16.07 20.31
CA GLN A 177 1.67 -14.90 21.07
C GLN A 177 0.57 -14.14 20.33
N LEU A 178 0.76 -13.88 19.03
CA LEU A 178 -0.20 -13.17 18.20
C LEU A 178 -1.51 -13.96 18.02
N ALA A 179 -1.42 -15.28 17.83
CA ALA A 179 -2.59 -16.16 17.69
C ALA A 179 -3.42 -16.20 18.97
N ARG A 180 -2.79 -16.21 20.15
CA ARG A 180 -3.50 -16.16 21.46
C ARG A 180 -4.33 -14.89 21.63
N MET A 181 -3.88 -13.75 21.12
CA MET A 181 -4.62 -12.48 21.22
C MET A 181 -6.00 -12.56 20.55
N VAL A 182 -6.10 -13.34 19.50
CA VAL A 182 -7.36 -13.51 18.73
C VAL A 182 -8.03 -14.86 18.98
N GLN A 183 -7.57 -15.60 20.01
CA GLN A 183 -8.10 -16.91 20.39
C GLN A 183 -8.14 -17.90 19.21
N ARG A 184 -7.03 -17.97 18.46
CA ARG A 184 -6.85 -18.87 17.32
C ARG A 184 -5.68 -19.81 17.53
N THR A 185 -5.74 -20.98 16.91
CA THR A 185 -4.54 -21.80 16.76
C THR A 185 -3.53 -21.11 15.85
N PRO A 186 -2.23 -21.39 15.95
CA PRO A 186 -1.22 -20.79 15.06
C PRO A 186 -1.54 -20.94 13.57
N LEU A 187 -2.07 -22.10 13.16
CA LEU A 187 -2.41 -22.35 11.76
C LEU A 187 -3.64 -21.56 11.30
N GLN A 188 -4.67 -21.48 12.13
CA GLN A 188 -5.85 -20.64 11.85
C GLN A 188 -5.46 -19.18 11.74
N PHE A 189 -4.63 -18.69 12.67
CA PHE A 189 -4.10 -17.34 12.67
C PHE A 189 -3.37 -17.03 11.35
N LEU A 190 -2.43 -17.89 10.91
CA LEU A 190 -1.70 -17.70 9.66
C LEU A 190 -2.62 -17.62 8.45
N ARG A 191 -3.63 -18.48 8.38
CA ARG A 191 -4.61 -18.49 7.27
C ARG A 191 -5.48 -17.23 7.26
N GLU A 192 -6.08 -16.89 8.40
CA GLU A 192 -6.96 -15.72 8.53
C GLU A 192 -6.19 -14.40 8.30
N PHE A 193 -4.99 -14.27 8.88
CA PHE A 193 -4.11 -13.11 8.67
C PHE A 193 -3.76 -12.93 7.18
N SER A 194 -3.37 -14.03 6.51
CA SER A 194 -3.01 -13.99 5.09
C SER A 194 -4.21 -13.70 4.18
N GLN A 195 -5.42 -14.15 4.56
CA GLN A 195 -6.65 -13.80 3.86
C GLN A 195 -7.01 -12.30 4.04
N LEU A 196 -6.74 -11.77 5.24
CA LEU A 196 -7.09 -10.40 5.60
C LEU A 196 -6.17 -9.36 4.95
N LEU A 197 -4.87 -9.65 4.88
CA LEU A 197 -3.84 -8.70 4.45
C LEU A 197 -3.16 -9.07 3.11
N GLY A 198 -3.47 -10.23 2.53
CA GLY A 198 -2.81 -10.70 1.33
C GLY A 198 -1.35 -11.14 1.53
N MET A 199 -0.82 -11.05 2.78
CA MET A 199 0.57 -11.39 3.11
C MET A 199 0.67 -12.14 4.45
N THR A 200 1.81 -12.82 4.67
CA THR A 200 2.06 -13.51 5.94
C THR A 200 2.40 -12.53 7.07
N PRO A 201 2.20 -12.90 8.36
CA PRO A 201 2.61 -12.06 9.49
C PRO A 201 4.07 -11.66 9.47
N HIS A 202 4.96 -12.57 9.06
CA HIS A 202 6.40 -12.26 8.93
C HIS A 202 6.66 -11.22 7.81
N ALA A 203 6.02 -11.37 6.65
CA ALA A 203 6.16 -10.39 5.56
C ALA A 203 5.64 -9.00 5.99
N PHE A 204 4.53 -8.95 6.70
CA PHE A 204 3.98 -7.73 7.27
C PHE A 204 4.94 -7.07 8.29
N LEU A 205 5.53 -7.85 9.19
CA LEU A 205 6.52 -7.34 10.15
C LEU A 205 7.77 -6.78 9.44
N VAL A 206 8.28 -7.48 8.42
CA VAL A 206 9.41 -7.01 7.60
C VAL A 206 9.06 -5.69 6.91
N GLU A 207 7.85 -5.56 6.36
CA GLU A 207 7.40 -4.32 5.73
C GLU A 207 7.41 -3.15 6.75
N ILE A 208 6.83 -3.34 7.94
CA ILE A 208 6.83 -2.30 9.01
C ILE A 208 8.27 -1.90 9.35
N ARG A 209 9.17 -2.85 9.53
CA ARG A 209 10.58 -2.60 9.84
C ARG A 209 11.30 -1.80 8.74
N VAL A 210 11.04 -2.15 7.47
CA VAL A 210 11.60 -1.41 6.33
C VAL A 210 11.07 0.02 6.29
N GLN A 211 9.78 0.22 6.55
CA GLN A 211 9.19 1.56 6.59
C GLN A 211 9.73 2.39 7.76
N ALA A 212 9.89 1.80 8.95
CA ALA A 212 10.52 2.45 10.09
C ALA A 212 11.97 2.87 9.76
N ALA A 213 12.75 1.97 9.14
CA ALA A 213 14.12 2.28 8.70
C ALA A 213 14.15 3.42 7.67
N ARG A 214 13.22 3.44 6.70
CA ARG A 214 13.08 4.56 5.73
C ARG A 214 12.80 5.89 6.43
N SER A 215 11.95 5.90 7.45
CA SER A 215 11.64 7.09 8.24
C SER A 215 12.87 7.58 9.01
N MET A 216 13.62 6.68 9.66
CA MET A 216 14.86 7.03 10.36
C MET A 216 15.96 7.53 9.42
N MET A 217 16.08 6.97 8.22
CA MET A 217 17.01 7.43 7.18
C MET A 217 16.72 8.85 6.70
N ARG A 218 15.45 9.25 6.66
CA ARG A 218 15.07 10.64 6.31
C ARG A 218 15.44 11.63 7.41
N ALA A 219 15.43 11.20 8.68
CA ALA A 219 15.82 12.03 9.82
C ALA A 219 17.34 12.22 9.94
N ASP A 220 18.13 11.45 9.18
CA ASP A 220 19.63 11.52 9.05
C ASP A 220 20.41 11.52 10.40
N THR A 221 19.87 10.85 11.43
CA THR A 221 20.41 10.92 12.80
C THR A 221 21.25 9.70 13.21
N HIS A 222 21.24 8.60 12.43
CA HIS A 222 21.84 7.33 12.83
C HIS A 222 22.64 6.66 11.71
N SER A 223 23.64 5.85 12.08
CA SER A 223 24.32 4.96 11.13
C SER A 223 23.38 3.87 10.63
N LEU A 224 23.65 3.31 9.44
CA LEU A 224 22.86 2.20 8.91
C LEU A 224 22.84 0.96 9.84
N ALA A 225 23.91 0.74 10.57
CA ALA A 225 23.98 -0.33 11.58
C ALA A 225 23.07 -0.04 12.78
N GLY A 226 23.06 1.21 13.27
CA GLY A 226 22.14 1.66 14.32
C GLY A 226 20.68 1.55 13.88
N ILE A 227 20.35 2.07 12.71
CA ILE A 227 19.00 1.95 12.14
C ILE A 227 18.55 0.48 12.04
N ALA A 228 19.45 -0.42 11.59
CA ALA A 228 19.12 -1.84 11.51
C ALA A 228 18.76 -2.41 12.89
N HIS A 229 19.54 -2.08 13.91
CA HIS A 229 19.29 -2.52 15.29
C HIS A 229 17.96 -1.97 15.82
N ASP A 230 17.76 -0.66 15.70
CA ASP A 230 16.56 0.04 16.21
C ASP A 230 15.27 -0.41 15.52
N CYS A 231 15.39 -0.90 14.27
CA CYS A 231 14.27 -1.49 13.51
C CYS A 231 14.10 -3.00 13.75
N GLY A 232 14.86 -3.63 14.66
CA GLY A 232 14.71 -5.04 15.01
C GLY A 232 15.29 -6.01 13.98
N PHE A 233 16.22 -5.55 13.11
CA PHE A 233 17.04 -6.45 12.29
C PHE A 233 18.24 -6.93 13.08
N SER A 234 18.63 -8.19 12.90
CA SER A 234 19.79 -8.78 13.59
C SER A 234 21.11 -8.07 13.25
N HIS A 235 21.24 -7.54 12.04
CA HIS A 235 22.42 -6.81 11.56
C HIS A 235 22.09 -6.05 10.27
N GLN A 236 22.96 -5.12 9.87
CA GLN A 236 22.82 -4.28 8.69
C GLN A 236 22.59 -5.08 7.39
N SER A 237 23.27 -6.22 7.22
CA SER A 237 23.11 -7.07 6.03
C SER A 237 21.72 -7.69 5.94
N HIS A 238 21.10 -8.04 7.08
CA HIS A 238 19.70 -8.51 7.14
C HIS A 238 18.73 -7.40 6.71
N MET A 239 18.91 -6.18 7.22
CA MET A 239 18.17 -5.00 6.74
C MET A 239 18.39 -4.80 5.24
N GLY A 240 19.62 -4.92 4.75
CA GLY A 240 19.95 -4.81 3.32
C GLY A 240 19.22 -5.82 2.45
N ALA A 241 19.10 -7.07 2.89
CA ALA A 241 18.35 -8.11 2.20
C ALA A 241 16.83 -7.78 2.18
N ALA A 242 16.30 -7.31 3.32
CA ALA A 242 14.91 -6.88 3.41
C ALA A 242 14.61 -5.70 2.46
N PHE A 243 15.48 -4.68 2.42
CA PHE A 243 15.35 -3.54 1.50
C PHE A 243 15.34 -3.98 0.04
N ARG A 244 16.31 -4.81 -0.39
CA ARG A 244 16.33 -5.33 -1.76
C ARG A 244 15.05 -6.09 -2.10
N LYS A 245 14.59 -6.95 -1.20
CA LYS A 245 13.37 -7.73 -1.41
C LYS A 245 12.13 -6.86 -1.50
N THR A 246 12.04 -5.82 -0.68
CA THR A 246 10.84 -4.98 -0.51
C THR A 246 10.81 -3.81 -1.51
N LEU A 247 11.95 -3.15 -1.72
CA LEU A 247 12.05 -1.90 -2.49
C LEU A 247 12.85 -2.04 -3.79
N GLY A 248 13.54 -3.16 -4.02
CA GLY A 248 14.46 -3.31 -5.13
C GLY A 248 15.80 -2.58 -4.96
N LEU A 249 16.00 -1.86 -3.85
CA LEU A 249 17.15 -1.00 -3.56
C LEU A 249 17.88 -1.45 -2.31
N THR A 250 19.17 -1.16 -2.23
CA THR A 250 19.91 -1.24 -0.95
C THR A 250 19.61 -0.01 -0.08
N PRO A 251 19.84 -0.09 1.25
CA PRO A 251 19.74 1.06 2.14
C PRO A 251 20.59 2.27 1.68
N SER A 252 21.80 2.03 1.20
CA SER A 252 22.69 3.09 0.70
C SER A 252 22.16 3.75 -0.58
N GLN A 253 21.63 2.96 -1.51
CA GLN A 253 20.98 3.50 -2.73
C GLN A 253 19.74 4.32 -2.37
N TYR A 254 18.94 3.84 -1.43
CA TYR A 254 17.78 4.60 -0.94
C TYR A 254 18.20 5.95 -0.32
N LEU A 255 19.22 5.97 0.55
CA LEU A 255 19.78 7.20 1.11
C LEU A 255 20.28 8.17 0.03
N ALA A 256 21.03 7.69 -0.97
CA ALA A 256 21.50 8.53 -2.06
C ALA A 256 20.32 9.19 -2.78
N ARG A 257 19.25 8.43 -3.04
CA ARG A 257 18.05 8.93 -3.72
C ARG A 257 17.33 10.06 -2.95
N ILE A 258 17.08 9.88 -1.65
CA ILE A 258 16.37 10.90 -0.86
C ILE A 258 17.19 12.18 -0.70
N ARG A 259 18.54 12.09 -0.62
CA ARG A 259 19.43 13.25 -0.57
C ARG A 259 19.45 14.04 -1.89
N HIS A 260 19.28 13.39 -3.04
CA HIS A 260 19.16 14.08 -4.32
C HIS A 260 17.82 14.80 -4.48
N THR A 261 16.73 14.19 -4.01
CA THR A 261 15.36 14.77 -4.13
C THR A 261 15.16 15.97 -3.18
N GLY A 262 15.88 16.02 -2.06
CA GLY A 262 15.78 17.12 -1.08
C GLY A 262 16.58 18.39 -1.44
N LYS A 263 17.27 18.42 -2.58
CA LYS A 263 18.06 19.57 -3.07
C LYS A 263 17.41 20.35 -4.22
N GLN A 264 16.21 19.99 -4.62
CA GLN A 264 15.36 20.74 -5.55
C GLN A 264 14.24 21.43 -4.78
#